data_18c16c2ccce940e376f3c801dced846a
#
_entry.id   18c16c2ccce940e376f3c801dced846a
#
_cell.length_a   1.000
_cell.length_b   1.000
_cell.length_c   1.000
_cell.angle_alpha   90.00
_cell.angle_beta   90.00
_cell.angle_gamma   90.00
#
_symmetry.space_group_name_H-M   'P 1'
#
loop_
_entity.id
_entity.type
_entity.pdbx_description
1 polymer ?
#
loop_
_entity_poly.entity_id
_entity_poly.type
_entity_poly.pdbx_seq_one_letter_code
_entity_poly.pdbx_strand_id
1 'polypeptide(L)'
;MPEDLLPPEVRARQLLRLARWCGFAPAVLGTGSLAGWLISGGVIAEVGLFYATGMLAILAGLLLLPPAIWWLFRAMRLKVLPRQLLITATLLASNLPLAVLCWSIASSLTALQIIRVVNESDQPAGPVEVWLQPPRQQSHRLRIPLLQPHSTVVRACLYGGEGVAEFRATHAGQTLTSTPDNSVFLGVGQPTEARLTLSNGGQYRFEGFHNPRWAWLDALLSRL
;
A
#
# COMPACT_ATOMS: atom_id res chain seq x y z
N MET A 1 -18.60 -44.31 -7.37
CA MET A 1 -19.97 -44.38 -6.88
C MET A 1 -20.76 -43.29 -7.56
N PRO A 2 -21.88 -43.55 -8.18
CA PRO A 2 -22.72 -42.49 -8.77
C PRO A 2 -23.18 -41.54 -7.65
N GLU A 3 -23.02 -40.25 -7.87
CA GLU A 3 -23.33 -39.17 -6.89
C GLU A 3 -24.80 -39.22 -6.40
N ASP A 4 -25.69 -39.86 -7.16
CA ASP A 4 -27.12 -39.92 -6.87
C ASP A 4 -27.48 -40.87 -5.73
N LEU A 5 -26.55 -41.73 -5.28
CA LEU A 5 -26.73 -42.69 -4.19
C LEU A 5 -26.41 -42.10 -2.79
N LEU A 6 -25.87 -40.88 -2.71
CA LEU A 6 -25.56 -40.27 -1.45
C LEU A 6 -26.78 -39.60 -0.79
N PRO A 7 -26.93 -39.67 0.55
CA PRO A 7 -27.95 -38.94 1.27
C PRO A 7 -27.89 -37.42 0.93
N PRO A 8 -29.03 -36.72 0.83
CA PRO A 8 -29.11 -35.33 0.41
C PRO A 8 -28.27 -34.41 1.29
N GLU A 9 -28.13 -34.70 2.59
CA GLU A 9 -27.30 -33.96 3.50
C GLU A 9 -25.78 -34.07 3.21
N VAL A 10 -25.31 -35.28 2.89
CA VAL A 10 -23.90 -35.52 2.55
C VAL A 10 -23.56 -34.81 1.27
N ARG A 11 -24.46 -34.92 0.27
CA ARG A 11 -24.31 -34.24 -1.02
C ARG A 11 -24.27 -32.69 -0.86
N ALA A 12 -25.19 -32.15 -0.06
CA ALA A 12 -25.20 -30.70 0.24
C ALA A 12 -23.89 -30.24 0.91
N ARG A 13 -23.36 -30.99 1.89
CA ARG A 13 -22.08 -30.70 2.54
C ARG A 13 -20.92 -30.71 1.56
N GLN A 14 -20.88 -31.67 0.63
CA GLN A 14 -19.83 -31.72 -0.40
C GLN A 14 -19.86 -30.51 -1.33
N LEU A 15 -21.05 -30.14 -1.83
CA LEU A 15 -21.25 -28.99 -2.70
C LEU A 15 -20.82 -27.67 -1.98
N LEU A 16 -21.25 -27.51 -0.74
CA LEU A 16 -20.86 -26.34 0.07
C LEU A 16 -19.35 -26.29 0.38
N ARG A 17 -18.72 -27.46 0.58
CA ARG A 17 -17.27 -27.52 0.76
C ARG A 17 -16.53 -27.06 -0.50
N LEU A 18 -16.95 -27.51 -1.68
CA LEU A 18 -16.38 -27.07 -2.96
C LEU A 18 -16.56 -25.56 -3.16
N ALA A 19 -17.79 -25.06 -2.95
CA ALA A 19 -18.07 -23.63 -3.06
C ALA A 19 -17.22 -22.79 -2.09
N ARG A 20 -16.99 -23.26 -0.85
CA ARG A 20 -16.11 -22.57 0.11
C ARG A 20 -14.66 -22.54 -0.35
N TRP A 21 -14.13 -23.61 -0.91
CA TRP A 21 -12.77 -23.62 -1.45
C TRP A 21 -12.61 -22.62 -2.59
N CYS A 22 -13.61 -22.50 -3.46
CA CYS A 22 -13.60 -21.49 -4.52
C CYS A 22 -13.60 -20.04 -4.00
N GLY A 23 -14.20 -19.79 -2.84
CA GLY A 23 -14.14 -18.47 -2.20
C GLY A 23 -12.85 -18.28 -1.40
N PHE A 24 -12.42 -19.30 -0.66
CA PHE A 24 -11.27 -19.19 0.25
C PHE A 24 -9.93 -19.09 -0.48
N ALA A 25 -9.72 -19.87 -1.55
CA ALA A 25 -8.43 -19.92 -2.24
C ALA A 25 -8.02 -18.55 -2.84
N PRO A 26 -8.86 -17.83 -3.59
CA PRO A 26 -8.53 -16.49 -4.08
C PRO A 26 -8.28 -15.47 -2.96
N ALA A 27 -9.06 -15.53 -1.87
CA ALA A 27 -8.89 -14.66 -0.72
C ALA A 27 -7.53 -14.83 -0.05
N VAL A 28 -7.11 -16.08 0.18
CA VAL A 28 -5.81 -16.40 0.78
C VAL A 28 -4.66 -16.01 -0.16
N LEU A 29 -4.79 -16.27 -1.46
CA LEU A 29 -3.78 -15.88 -2.43
C LEU A 29 -3.63 -14.35 -2.50
N GLY A 30 -4.73 -13.61 -2.56
CA GLY A 30 -4.70 -12.15 -2.64
C GLY A 30 -4.16 -11.49 -1.37
N THR A 31 -4.66 -11.88 -0.21
CA THR A 31 -4.18 -11.35 1.09
C THR A 31 -2.77 -11.80 1.41
N GLY A 32 -2.42 -13.06 1.09
CA GLY A 32 -1.07 -13.59 1.26
C GLY A 32 -0.05 -12.88 0.37
N SER A 33 -0.42 -12.55 -0.87
CA SER A 33 0.40 -11.75 -1.78
C SER A 33 0.66 -10.35 -1.22
N LEU A 34 -0.38 -9.65 -0.76
CA LEU A 34 -0.23 -8.33 -0.14
C LEU A 34 0.64 -8.40 1.13
N ALA A 35 0.38 -9.36 2.01
CA ALA A 35 1.16 -9.54 3.24
C ALA A 35 2.62 -9.88 2.93
N GLY A 36 2.90 -10.76 1.96
CA GLY A 36 4.24 -11.10 1.52
C GLY A 36 5.00 -9.88 1.02
N TRP A 37 4.35 -9.05 0.19
CA TRP A 37 4.95 -7.80 -0.29
C TRP A 37 5.25 -6.82 0.85
N LEU A 38 4.34 -6.64 1.79
CA LEU A 38 4.58 -5.78 2.97
C LEU A 38 5.74 -6.29 3.83
N ILE A 39 5.82 -7.61 4.05
CA ILE A 39 6.88 -8.26 4.83
C ILE A 39 8.23 -8.15 4.11
N SER A 40 8.28 -8.18 2.78
CA SER A 40 9.51 -7.97 2.01
C SER A 40 10.00 -6.52 2.01
N GLY A 41 9.26 -5.60 2.64
CA GLY A 41 9.60 -4.19 2.77
C GLY A 41 8.85 -3.27 1.81
N GLY A 42 7.94 -3.80 1.00
CA GLY A 42 7.13 -3.02 0.07
C GLY A 42 7.91 -2.47 -1.14
N VAL A 43 9.03 -3.10 -1.51
CA VAL A 43 9.91 -2.64 -2.59
C VAL A 43 9.30 -2.96 -3.96
N ILE A 44 9.31 -2.01 -4.89
CA ILE A 44 8.71 -2.17 -6.22
C ILE A 44 9.46 -3.18 -7.09
N ALA A 45 10.77 -3.36 -6.92
CA ALA A 45 11.50 -4.38 -7.66
C ALA A 45 10.93 -5.80 -7.45
N GLU A 46 10.31 -6.04 -6.28
CA GLU A 46 9.66 -7.30 -5.93
C GLU A 46 8.14 -7.30 -6.25
N VAL A 47 7.57 -6.12 -6.55
CA VAL A 47 6.14 -5.94 -6.88
C VAL A 47 5.71 -6.81 -8.05
N GLY A 48 6.57 -7.05 -9.03
CA GLY A 48 6.23 -7.85 -10.21
C GLY A 48 5.68 -9.23 -9.84
N LEU A 49 6.33 -9.93 -8.91
CA LEU A 49 5.89 -11.24 -8.43
C LEU A 49 4.57 -11.13 -7.64
N PHE A 50 4.51 -10.18 -6.70
CA PHE A 50 3.32 -10.01 -5.85
C PHE A 50 2.14 -9.44 -6.61
N TYR A 51 2.39 -8.57 -7.61
CA TYR A 51 1.37 -8.09 -8.53
C TYR A 51 0.81 -9.22 -9.40
N ALA A 52 1.69 -10.05 -9.98
CA ALA A 52 1.28 -11.19 -10.78
C ALA A 52 0.45 -12.19 -9.97
N THR A 53 0.87 -12.50 -8.73
CA THR A 53 0.10 -13.39 -7.84
C THR A 53 -1.22 -12.76 -7.39
N GLY A 54 -1.27 -11.47 -7.16
CA GLY A 54 -2.50 -10.74 -6.88
C GLY A 54 -3.48 -10.75 -8.06
N MET A 55 -2.98 -10.52 -9.28
CA MET A 55 -3.78 -10.63 -10.51
C MET A 55 -4.28 -12.06 -10.75
N LEU A 56 -3.44 -13.07 -10.51
CA LEU A 56 -3.86 -14.47 -10.55
C LEU A 56 -4.97 -14.78 -9.54
N ALA A 57 -4.89 -14.21 -8.33
CA ALA A 57 -5.95 -14.36 -7.33
C ALA A 57 -7.28 -13.74 -7.79
N ILE A 58 -7.24 -12.58 -8.45
CA ILE A 58 -8.44 -11.94 -9.02
C ILE A 58 -9.01 -12.80 -10.15
N LEU A 59 -8.18 -13.24 -11.09
CA LEU A 59 -8.60 -14.09 -12.21
C LEU A 59 -9.15 -15.43 -11.71
N ALA A 60 -8.48 -16.06 -10.75
CA ALA A 60 -8.98 -17.28 -10.13
C ALA A 60 -10.34 -17.04 -9.42
N GLY A 61 -10.51 -15.92 -8.72
CA GLY A 61 -11.77 -15.54 -8.10
C GLY A 61 -12.90 -15.38 -9.12
N LEU A 62 -12.64 -14.73 -10.25
CA LEU A 62 -13.60 -14.54 -11.33
C LEU A 62 -13.96 -15.88 -12.00
N LEU A 63 -12.99 -16.73 -12.28
CA LEU A 63 -13.21 -18.04 -12.92
C LEU A 63 -13.91 -19.05 -12.00
N LEU A 64 -13.63 -19.00 -10.69
CA LEU A 64 -14.20 -19.90 -9.71
C LEU A 64 -15.58 -19.45 -9.19
N LEU A 65 -15.95 -18.19 -9.42
CA LEU A 65 -17.24 -17.65 -8.96
C LEU A 65 -18.47 -18.33 -9.61
N PRO A 66 -18.54 -18.53 -10.95
CA PRO A 66 -19.68 -19.20 -11.58
C PRO A 66 -19.90 -20.63 -11.05
N PRO A 67 -18.91 -21.53 -10.99
CA PRO A 67 -19.12 -22.86 -10.43
C PRO A 67 -19.46 -22.83 -8.94
N ALA A 68 -18.91 -21.88 -8.17
CA ALA A 68 -19.24 -21.71 -6.75
C ALA A 68 -20.71 -21.34 -6.55
N ILE A 69 -21.22 -20.39 -7.35
CA ILE A 69 -22.63 -19.99 -7.35
C ILE A 69 -23.52 -21.18 -7.78
N TRP A 70 -23.11 -21.92 -8.79
CA TRP A 70 -23.82 -23.10 -9.23
C TRP A 70 -23.96 -24.16 -8.12
N TRP A 71 -22.85 -24.47 -7.43
CA TRP A 71 -22.86 -25.42 -6.32
C TRP A 71 -23.66 -24.92 -5.13
N LEU A 72 -23.58 -23.63 -4.83
CA LEU A 72 -24.38 -23.00 -3.77
C LEU A 72 -25.90 -23.14 -4.10
N PHE A 73 -26.30 -22.82 -5.33
CA PHE A 73 -27.67 -22.91 -5.77
C PHE A 73 -28.17 -24.35 -5.76
N ARG A 74 -27.35 -25.31 -6.17
CA ARG A 74 -27.69 -26.75 -6.11
C ARG A 74 -27.83 -27.24 -4.67
N ALA A 75 -26.99 -26.78 -3.75
CA ALA A 75 -27.10 -27.08 -2.32
C ALA A 75 -28.38 -26.47 -1.71
N MET A 76 -28.79 -25.26 -2.12
CA MET A 76 -30.05 -24.63 -1.70
C MET A 76 -31.28 -25.47 -2.07
N ARG A 77 -31.28 -26.07 -3.26
CA ARG A 77 -32.37 -26.93 -3.71
C ARG A 77 -32.56 -28.18 -2.85
N LEU A 78 -31.51 -28.63 -2.15
CA LEU A 78 -31.59 -29.77 -1.25
C LEU A 78 -32.26 -29.43 0.09
N LYS A 79 -32.54 -28.13 0.35
CA LYS A 79 -33.22 -27.59 1.56
C LYS A 79 -32.60 -28.01 2.88
N VAL A 80 -31.30 -28.25 2.88
CA VAL A 80 -30.54 -28.73 4.04
C VAL A 80 -29.50 -27.71 4.43
N LEU A 81 -29.27 -27.47 5.76
CA LEU A 81 -28.19 -26.69 6.31
C LEU A 81 -28.22 -25.17 6.01
N PRO A 82 -29.28 -24.42 6.38
CA PRO A 82 -29.41 -22.99 6.06
C PRO A 82 -28.23 -22.14 6.64
N ARG A 83 -27.74 -22.48 7.81
CA ARG A 83 -26.58 -21.79 8.44
C ARG A 83 -25.29 -21.93 7.60
N GLN A 84 -25.05 -23.12 7.05
CA GLN A 84 -23.86 -23.37 6.23
C GLN A 84 -23.96 -22.69 4.86
N LEU A 85 -25.15 -22.59 4.31
CA LEU A 85 -25.44 -21.82 3.10
C LEU A 85 -25.10 -20.34 3.32
N LEU A 86 -25.60 -19.75 4.40
CA LEU A 86 -25.35 -18.35 4.74
C LEU A 86 -23.84 -18.08 4.88
N ILE A 87 -23.13 -18.90 5.65
CA ILE A 87 -21.66 -18.77 5.82
C ILE A 87 -20.95 -18.82 4.46
N THR A 88 -21.35 -19.77 3.59
CA THR A 88 -20.71 -19.92 2.28
C THR A 88 -21.02 -18.73 1.36
N ALA A 89 -22.25 -18.26 1.35
CA ALA A 89 -22.66 -17.07 0.58
C ALA A 89 -21.91 -15.81 1.06
N THR A 90 -21.81 -15.62 2.37
CA THR A 90 -21.06 -14.50 2.95
C THR A 90 -19.57 -14.57 2.57
N LEU A 91 -18.95 -15.74 2.64
CA LEU A 91 -17.55 -15.93 2.23
C LEU A 91 -17.33 -15.58 0.75
N LEU A 92 -18.22 -16.02 -0.13
CA LEU A 92 -18.13 -15.69 -1.55
C LEU A 92 -18.35 -14.18 -1.79
N ALA A 93 -19.32 -13.59 -1.12
CA ALA A 93 -19.62 -12.16 -1.24
C ALA A 93 -18.50 -11.26 -0.69
N SER A 94 -17.76 -11.72 0.32
CA SER A 94 -16.65 -10.96 0.92
C SER A 94 -15.40 -10.86 0.04
N ASN A 95 -15.25 -11.71 -0.98
CA ASN A 95 -14.08 -11.70 -1.86
C ASN A 95 -13.92 -10.39 -2.62
N LEU A 96 -15.02 -9.82 -3.13
CA LEU A 96 -14.96 -8.56 -3.87
C LEU A 96 -14.53 -7.38 -3.00
N PRO A 97 -15.16 -7.09 -1.86
CA PRO A 97 -14.69 -6.01 -0.98
C PRO A 97 -13.27 -6.24 -0.46
N LEU A 98 -12.87 -7.50 -0.21
CA LEU A 98 -11.51 -7.82 0.19
C LEU A 98 -10.49 -7.51 -0.92
N ALA A 99 -10.80 -7.86 -2.18
CA ALA A 99 -9.95 -7.53 -3.32
C ALA A 99 -9.82 -6.02 -3.51
N VAL A 100 -10.93 -5.26 -3.39
CA VAL A 100 -10.92 -3.79 -3.44
C VAL A 100 -10.08 -3.21 -2.31
N LEU A 101 -10.18 -3.74 -1.09
CA LEU A 101 -9.38 -3.31 0.05
C LEU A 101 -7.89 -3.54 -0.19
N CYS A 102 -7.50 -4.75 -0.61
CA CYS A 102 -6.10 -5.07 -0.94
C CYS A 102 -5.54 -4.16 -2.04
N TRP A 103 -6.32 -3.92 -3.09
CA TRP A 103 -5.96 -3.01 -4.17
C TRP A 103 -5.77 -1.58 -3.67
N SER A 104 -6.71 -1.07 -2.85
CA SER A 104 -6.65 0.29 -2.30
C SER A 104 -5.43 0.48 -1.41
N ILE A 105 -5.11 -0.51 -0.56
CA ILE A 105 -3.90 -0.49 0.27
C ILE A 105 -2.64 -0.45 -0.62
N ALA A 106 -2.53 -1.36 -1.59
CA ALA A 106 -1.37 -1.42 -2.48
C ALA A 106 -1.20 -0.11 -3.26
N SER A 107 -2.28 0.43 -3.85
CA SER A 107 -2.25 1.69 -4.59
C SER A 107 -1.87 2.88 -3.72
N SER A 108 -2.35 2.93 -2.46
CA SER A 108 -1.98 3.99 -1.53
C SER A 108 -0.50 3.92 -1.16
N LEU A 109 0.04 2.71 -0.97
CA LEU A 109 1.44 2.53 -0.61
C LEU A 109 2.39 2.85 -1.77
N THR A 110 1.99 2.58 -3.01
CA THR A 110 2.78 2.98 -4.20
C THR A 110 2.76 4.48 -4.47
N ALA A 111 1.77 5.20 -3.95
CA ALA A 111 1.67 6.67 -4.01
C ALA A 111 2.33 7.38 -2.80
N LEU A 112 2.99 6.62 -1.91
CA LEU A 112 3.57 7.16 -0.69
C LEU A 112 4.83 7.95 -0.98
N GLN A 113 4.88 9.21 -0.50
CA GLN A 113 6.06 10.05 -0.53
C GLN A 113 6.50 10.36 0.90
N ILE A 114 7.78 10.18 1.18
CA ILE A 114 8.38 10.41 2.49
C ILE A 114 9.28 11.62 2.39
N ILE A 115 9.09 12.56 3.29
CA ILE A 115 9.97 13.69 3.48
C ILE A 115 10.70 13.49 4.79
N ARG A 116 12.02 13.31 4.71
CA ARG A 116 12.88 13.18 5.88
C ARG A 116 13.81 14.40 5.98
N VAL A 117 13.72 15.11 7.08
CA VAL A 117 14.62 16.22 7.36
C VAL A 117 15.47 15.87 8.56
N VAL A 118 16.77 15.88 8.37
CA VAL A 118 17.80 15.53 9.37
C VAL A 118 18.60 16.78 9.68
N ASN A 119 18.66 17.17 10.94
CA ASN A 119 19.55 18.22 11.41
C ASN A 119 20.74 17.57 12.14
N GLU A 120 21.86 17.45 11.45
CA GLU A 120 23.13 16.93 12.02
C GLU A 120 23.98 18.02 12.66
N SER A 121 23.54 19.27 12.61
CA SER A 121 24.29 20.39 13.17
C SER A 121 24.03 20.57 14.66
N ASP A 122 24.92 21.33 15.29
CA ASP A 122 24.82 21.75 16.70
C ASP A 122 23.84 22.93 16.91
N GLN A 123 23.25 23.45 15.83
CA GLN A 123 22.33 24.58 15.87
C GLN A 123 20.93 24.17 15.46
N PRO A 124 19.90 24.81 16.03
CA PRO A 124 18.54 24.57 15.58
C PRO A 124 18.35 25.06 14.13
N ALA A 125 17.55 24.35 13.37
CA ALA A 125 17.20 24.69 11.99
C ALA A 125 15.68 24.90 11.86
N GLY A 126 15.27 25.84 11.03
CA GLY A 126 13.87 26.05 10.72
C GLY A 126 13.51 27.52 10.54
N PRO A 127 12.32 27.79 10.00
CA PRO A 127 11.37 26.79 9.47
C PRO A 127 11.92 26.08 8.22
N VAL A 128 11.59 24.79 8.09
CA VAL A 128 11.85 24.03 6.86
C VAL A 128 10.52 23.86 6.13
N GLU A 129 10.51 24.25 4.88
CA GLU A 129 9.36 24.13 3.99
C GLU A 129 9.75 23.26 2.80
N VAL A 130 8.95 22.25 2.54
CA VAL A 130 9.13 21.38 1.39
C VAL A 130 7.89 21.48 0.50
N TRP A 131 8.10 21.78 -0.75
CA TRP A 131 7.04 21.82 -1.77
C TRP A 131 7.11 20.58 -2.66
N LEU A 132 5.97 19.94 -2.84
CA LEU A 132 5.78 18.90 -3.84
C LEU A 132 5.02 19.57 -5.00
N GLN A 133 5.71 19.81 -6.10
CA GLN A 133 5.15 20.51 -7.24
C GLN A 133 4.83 19.53 -8.38
N PRO A 134 3.57 19.20 -8.62
CA PRO A 134 3.18 18.53 -9.84
C PRO A 134 3.17 19.54 -11.01
N PRO A 135 3.47 19.12 -12.24
CA PRO A 135 3.50 19.99 -13.40
C PRO A 135 2.18 20.72 -13.69
N ARG A 136 1.05 20.32 -13.10
CA ARG A 136 -0.30 20.85 -13.42
C ARG A 136 -1.26 20.96 -12.23
N GLN A 137 -0.84 20.79 -10.98
CA GLN A 137 -1.72 20.86 -9.80
C GLN A 137 -1.17 21.79 -8.73
N GLN A 138 -2.03 22.13 -7.74
CA GLN A 138 -1.63 22.96 -6.60
C GLN A 138 -0.47 22.29 -5.83
N SER A 139 0.58 23.05 -5.57
CA SER A 139 1.73 22.59 -4.80
C SER A 139 1.33 22.20 -3.37
N HIS A 140 1.61 20.96 -2.99
CA HIS A 140 1.51 20.55 -1.60
C HIS A 140 2.70 21.09 -0.82
N ARG A 141 2.42 21.90 0.21
CA ARG A 141 3.44 22.49 1.08
C ARG A 141 3.44 21.80 2.43
N LEU A 142 4.58 21.24 2.79
CA LEU A 142 4.85 20.70 4.12
C LEU A 142 5.73 21.70 4.88
N ARG A 143 5.33 22.06 6.10
CA ARG A 143 6.07 22.98 6.95
C ARG A 143 6.46 22.29 8.25
N ILE A 144 7.78 22.34 8.55
CA ILE A 144 8.37 21.90 9.81
C ILE A 144 8.84 23.16 10.53
N PRO A 145 8.24 23.54 11.67
CA PRO A 145 8.45 24.86 12.28
C PRO A 145 9.86 25.04 12.81
N LEU A 146 10.39 24.06 13.52
CA LEU A 146 11.72 24.09 14.12
C LEU A 146 12.26 22.67 14.25
N LEU A 147 13.51 22.47 13.86
CA LEU A 147 14.27 21.24 14.08
C LEU A 147 15.34 21.50 15.14
N GLN A 148 15.32 20.68 16.19
CA GLN A 148 16.35 20.72 17.22
C GLN A 148 17.69 20.20 16.65
N PRO A 149 18.84 20.57 17.26
CA PRO A 149 20.12 19.94 16.94
C PRO A 149 20.03 18.41 17.04
N HIS A 150 20.74 17.72 16.15
CA HIS A 150 20.82 16.25 16.10
C HIS A 150 19.47 15.54 16.09
N SER A 151 18.47 16.14 15.44
CA SER A 151 17.11 15.59 15.36
C SER A 151 16.71 15.25 13.93
N THR A 152 15.77 14.31 13.83
CA THR A 152 15.19 13.89 12.56
C THR A 152 13.67 14.02 12.64
N VAL A 153 13.08 14.60 11.61
CA VAL A 153 11.62 14.63 11.42
C VAL A 153 11.28 13.93 10.13
N VAL A 154 10.33 13.01 10.22
CA VAL A 154 9.77 12.28 9.07
C VAL A 154 8.32 12.72 8.89
N ARG A 155 7.95 13.00 7.66
CA ARG A 155 6.56 13.26 7.26
C ARG A 155 6.24 12.42 6.04
N ALA A 156 5.06 11.87 6.01
CA ALA A 156 4.57 11.09 4.90
C ALA A 156 3.32 11.73 4.30
N CYS A 157 3.22 11.74 2.98
CA CYS A 157 2.04 12.16 2.26
C CYS A 157 1.74 11.20 1.11
N LEU A 158 0.48 11.13 0.71
CA LEU A 158 0.07 10.42 -0.48
C LEU A 158 0.11 11.39 -1.65
N TYR A 159 0.95 11.09 -2.63
CA TYR A 159 1.12 11.91 -3.80
C TYR A 159 1.22 11.00 -5.04
N GLY A 160 0.19 11.02 -5.86
CA GLY A 160 0.05 10.08 -6.99
C GLY A 160 0.51 10.63 -8.33
N GLY A 161 1.20 11.79 -8.36
CA GLY A 161 1.64 12.44 -9.60
C GLY A 161 3.15 12.39 -9.83
N GLU A 162 3.58 12.71 -11.03
CA GLU A 162 4.96 13.09 -11.31
C GLU A 162 5.20 14.50 -10.84
N GLY A 163 6.36 14.77 -10.28
CA GLY A 163 6.71 16.11 -9.83
C GLY A 163 8.12 16.20 -9.29
N VAL A 164 8.40 17.32 -8.67
CA VAL A 164 9.70 17.62 -8.08
C VAL A 164 9.49 18.06 -6.66
N ALA A 165 10.28 17.52 -5.73
CA ALA A 165 10.36 18.04 -4.38
C ALA A 165 11.42 19.13 -4.32
N GLU A 166 11.03 20.29 -3.81
CA GLU A 166 11.92 21.44 -3.56
C GLU A 166 11.84 21.81 -2.08
N PHE A 167 12.86 22.44 -1.55
CA PHE A 167 12.86 22.88 -0.17
C PHE A 167 13.34 24.32 -0.01
N ARG A 168 12.92 24.93 1.10
CA ARG A 168 13.50 26.14 1.70
C ARG A 168 13.70 25.91 3.19
N ALA A 169 14.87 26.18 3.69
CA ALA A 169 15.18 26.04 5.12
C ALA A 169 15.92 27.27 5.61
N THR A 170 15.71 27.64 6.87
CA THR A 170 16.56 28.64 7.55
C THR A 170 17.49 27.88 8.48
N HIS A 171 18.81 28.03 8.27
CA HIS A 171 19.81 27.35 9.05
C HIS A 171 21.04 28.26 9.24
N ALA A 172 21.58 28.33 10.45
CA ALA A 172 22.73 29.19 10.79
C ALA A 172 22.59 30.65 10.31
N GLY A 173 21.37 31.22 10.38
CA GLY A 173 21.08 32.58 9.92
C GLY A 173 21.01 32.77 8.41
N GLN A 174 21.16 31.70 7.63
CA GLN A 174 21.08 31.72 6.17
C GLN A 174 19.80 31.06 5.68
N THR A 175 19.26 31.51 4.55
CA THR A 175 18.17 30.84 3.86
C THR A 175 18.74 29.93 2.78
N LEU A 176 18.55 28.65 2.95
CA LEU A 176 18.93 27.61 2.02
C LEU A 176 17.72 27.25 1.14
N THR A 177 17.95 27.09 -0.15
CA THR A 177 16.90 26.68 -1.12
C THR A 177 17.47 25.64 -2.05
N SER A 178 16.62 24.67 -2.44
CA SER A 178 16.98 23.76 -3.53
C SER A 178 17.11 24.56 -4.83
N THR A 179 18.05 24.14 -5.65
CA THR A 179 18.18 24.57 -7.04
C THR A 179 17.53 23.52 -7.95
N PRO A 180 17.20 23.83 -9.20
CA PRO A 180 16.69 22.83 -10.15
C PRO A 180 17.60 21.59 -10.26
N ASP A 181 18.93 21.80 -10.16
CA ASP A 181 19.91 20.71 -10.24
C ASP A 181 19.96 19.82 -8.98
N ASN A 182 19.46 20.33 -7.84
CA ASN A 182 19.40 19.64 -6.55
C ASN A 182 17.96 19.31 -6.12
N SER A 183 17.02 19.30 -7.05
CA SER A 183 15.65 18.91 -6.78
C SER A 183 15.51 17.38 -6.81
N VAL A 184 14.56 16.85 -6.02
CA VAL A 184 14.28 15.42 -5.98
C VAL A 184 13.09 15.11 -6.87
N PHE A 185 13.30 14.26 -7.87
CA PHE A 185 12.21 13.79 -8.73
C PHE A 185 11.30 12.81 -7.98
N LEU A 186 9.99 13.05 -8.06
CA LEU A 186 8.93 12.20 -7.51
C LEU A 186 8.29 11.41 -8.65
N GLY A 187 8.50 10.10 -8.67
CA GLY A 187 7.96 9.22 -9.71
C GLY A 187 6.54 8.76 -9.44
N VAL A 188 5.79 8.49 -10.52
CA VAL A 188 4.47 7.86 -10.42
C VAL A 188 4.61 6.39 -10.07
N GLY A 189 3.74 5.92 -9.16
CA GLY A 189 3.59 4.51 -8.85
C GLY A 189 4.73 3.89 -8.06
N GLN A 190 5.61 4.71 -7.48
CA GLN A 190 6.68 4.24 -6.60
C GLN A 190 6.89 5.15 -5.41
N PRO A 191 7.07 4.58 -4.19
CA PRO A 191 7.41 5.36 -3.01
C PRO A 191 8.75 6.06 -3.24
N THR A 192 8.82 7.32 -2.86
CA THR A 192 10.06 8.09 -2.92
C THR A 192 10.32 8.75 -1.57
N GLU A 193 11.56 8.73 -1.11
CA GLU A 193 12.01 9.51 0.05
C GLU A 193 12.82 10.70 -0.46
N ALA A 194 12.39 11.92 -0.13
CA ALA A 194 13.20 13.12 -0.26
C ALA A 194 13.84 13.42 1.10
N ARG A 195 15.18 13.38 1.14
CA ARG A 195 15.96 13.57 2.37
C ARG A 195 16.75 14.87 2.30
N LEU A 196 16.45 15.78 3.23
CA LEU A 196 17.25 16.99 3.47
C LEU A 196 18.11 16.78 4.71
N THR A 197 19.41 16.80 4.56
CA THR A 197 20.38 16.77 5.67
C THR A 197 21.01 18.15 5.80
N LEU A 198 20.95 18.73 7.01
CA LEU A 198 21.54 20.02 7.36
C LEU A 198 22.75 19.76 8.24
N SER A 199 23.92 20.29 7.84
CA SER A 199 25.17 20.09 8.53
C SER A 199 25.72 21.43 9.08
N ASN A 200 26.76 21.37 9.89
CA ASN A 200 27.40 22.57 10.44
C ASN A 200 27.91 23.51 9.33
N GLY A 201 27.94 24.82 9.62
CA GLY A 201 28.44 25.84 8.67
C GLY A 201 27.45 26.17 7.54
N GLY A 202 26.17 25.84 7.67
CA GLY A 202 25.16 26.13 6.64
C GLY A 202 25.20 25.21 5.42
N GLN A 203 25.93 24.10 5.51
CA GLN A 203 25.96 23.11 4.45
C GLN A 203 24.71 22.27 4.48
N TYR A 204 24.27 21.82 3.30
CA TYR A 204 23.14 20.93 3.16
C TYR A 204 23.37 19.90 2.06
N ARG A 205 22.63 18.78 2.16
CA ARG A 205 22.54 17.76 1.14
C ARG A 205 21.07 17.40 0.94
N PHE A 206 20.60 17.46 -0.30
CA PHE A 206 19.22 17.09 -0.63
C PHE A 206 19.24 15.97 -1.65
N GLU A 207 18.67 14.83 -1.28
CA GLU A 207 18.78 13.58 -2.03
C GLU A 207 17.44 12.89 -2.15
N GLY A 208 17.24 12.18 -3.27
CA GLY A 208 16.11 11.32 -3.52
C GLY A 208 16.49 9.85 -3.41
N PHE A 209 15.67 9.08 -2.69
CA PHE A 209 15.77 7.63 -2.62
C PHE A 209 14.51 7.02 -3.21
N HIS A 210 14.65 6.29 -4.30
CA HIS A 210 13.53 5.58 -4.90
C HIS A 210 13.36 4.23 -4.23
N ASN A 211 12.11 3.85 -3.97
CA ASN A 211 11.72 2.59 -3.34
C ASN A 211 12.41 2.32 -1.98
N PRO A 212 12.34 3.23 -1.01
CA PRO A 212 12.89 2.95 0.30
C PRO A 212 12.18 1.75 0.93
N ARG A 213 12.98 0.80 1.43
CA ARG A 213 12.44 -0.35 2.16
C ARG A 213 11.69 0.14 3.40
N TRP A 214 10.56 -0.51 3.70
CA TRP A 214 9.74 -0.18 4.88
C TRP A 214 9.16 1.25 4.88
N ALA A 215 9.06 1.90 3.70
CA ALA A 215 8.47 3.23 3.55
C ALA A 215 7.09 3.35 4.22
N TRP A 216 6.28 2.30 4.14
CA TRP A 216 4.99 2.23 4.79
C TRP A 216 5.08 2.22 6.32
N LEU A 217 6.12 1.61 6.90
CA LEU A 217 6.35 1.59 8.34
C LEU A 217 6.78 2.98 8.83
N ASP A 218 7.70 3.64 8.12
CA ASP A 218 8.10 5.02 8.40
C ASP A 218 6.90 5.97 8.34
N ALA A 219 6.02 5.79 7.34
CA ALA A 219 4.80 6.56 7.22
C ALA A 219 3.82 6.34 8.38
N LEU A 220 3.70 5.11 8.85
CA LEU A 220 2.85 4.77 10.00
C LEU A 220 3.42 5.42 11.28
N LEU A 221 4.71 5.25 11.53
CA LEU A 221 5.39 5.79 12.71
C LEU A 221 5.42 7.33 12.73
N SER A 222 5.44 7.98 11.56
CA SER A 222 5.42 9.45 11.49
C SER A 222 4.09 10.08 11.88
N ARG A 223 3.03 9.28 12.05
CA ARG A 223 1.69 9.72 12.47
C ARG A 223 1.41 9.51 13.97
N LEU A 224 2.25 8.73 14.63
CA LEU A 224 2.26 8.51 16.08
C LEU A 224 3.09 9.59 16.79
#